data_b5e766721ef6f966122744b1b229454d
#
_entry.id   b5e766721ef6f966122744b1b229454d
#
_cell.length_a   1.000
_cell.length_b   1.000
_cell.length_c   1.000
_cell.angle_alpha   90.00
_cell.angle_beta   90.00
_cell.angle_gamma   90.00
#
_symmetry.space_group_name_H-M   'P 1'
#
loop_
_entity.id
_entity.type
_entity.pdbx_description
1 polymer ?
#
loop_
_entity_poly.entity_id
_entity_poly.type
_entity_poly.pdbx_seq_one_letter_code
_entity_poly.pdbx_strand_id
1 'polypeptide(L)'
;MTAPRPVYDVIALLVADVDGTLLTPEKTLTVNAIAAVRRLAIAGVGFTLVSSRPPRGLASLVAALDVKLPFAAFNGGALVGPDLSIIETRRLSSRAASAMLDLLDRHDIEAWVFADGDWRSRNADGPYVAANRRALGFDPVIVPGFEDVIDRVDKIVGVSDRPARLAEVEEEARRLLEGEATVNLSNACYLDVTHPEANKGRAVEAICRLMGADLRQTAVIGDMTNDVAMFEIAGLAIAMGQAPDAVKASADIVTTSNAEDGFSKAVENLVLPRAARRRASL
;
A
#
# COMPACT_ATOMS: atom_id res chain seq x y z
N MET A 1 -28.84 0.97 -6.04
CA MET A 1 -28.48 0.92 -4.62
C MET A 1 -28.16 -0.53 -4.31
N THR A 2 -26.88 -0.87 -4.16
CA THR A 2 -26.46 -2.20 -3.71
C THR A 2 -26.87 -2.38 -2.24
N ALA A 3 -27.40 -3.55 -1.87
CA ALA A 3 -27.72 -3.86 -0.48
C ALA A 3 -26.48 -3.68 0.40
N PRO A 4 -26.61 -3.18 1.64
CA PRO A 4 -25.49 -3.06 2.56
C PRO A 4 -24.88 -4.45 2.78
N ARG A 5 -23.54 -4.54 2.71
CA ARG A 5 -22.83 -5.79 2.99
C ARG A 5 -23.06 -6.19 4.45
N PRO A 6 -23.22 -7.48 4.74
CA PRO A 6 -23.31 -7.92 6.13
C PRO A 6 -21.96 -7.66 6.82
N VAL A 7 -21.95 -6.80 7.84
CA VAL A 7 -20.80 -6.63 8.73
C VAL A 7 -20.73 -7.85 9.63
N TYR A 8 -19.64 -8.58 9.58
CA TYR A 8 -19.45 -9.79 10.38
C TYR A 8 -19.09 -9.44 11.84
N ASP A 9 -19.65 -10.21 12.77
CA ASP A 9 -19.53 -9.92 14.21
C ASP A 9 -18.13 -10.27 14.80
N VAL A 10 -17.31 -11.02 14.07
CA VAL A 10 -16.00 -11.48 14.54
C VAL A 10 -14.92 -11.07 13.57
N ILE A 11 -13.90 -10.37 14.05
CA ILE A 11 -12.69 -10.01 13.31
C ILE A 11 -11.49 -10.79 13.89
N ALA A 12 -10.78 -11.47 13.01
CA ALA A 12 -9.59 -12.26 13.32
C ALA A 12 -8.30 -11.65 12.74
N LEU A 13 -8.42 -10.78 11.73
CA LEU A 13 -7.28 -10.15 11.06
C LEU A 13 -7.60 -8.67 10.76
N LEU A 14 -6.64 -7.78 10.99
CA LEU A 14 -6.65 -6.40 10.48
C LEU A 14 -5.50 -6.22 9.49
N VAL A 15 -5.83 -5.75 8.28
CA VAL A 15 -4.86 -5.34 7.27
C VAL A 15 -4.94 -3.83 7.09
N ALA A 16 -3.82 -3.14 7.27
CA ALA A 16 -3.77 -1.68 7.22
C ALA A 16 -2.92 -1.18 6.05
N ASP A 17 -3.44 -0.15 5.36
CA ASP A 17 -2.60 0.74 4.59
C ASP A 17 -1.66 1.52 5.52
N VAL A 18 -0.61 2.12 4.94
CA VAL A 18 0.46 2.78 5.68
C VAL A 18 0.37 4.30 5.58
N ASP A 19 0.50 4.85 4.37
CA ASP A 19 0.65 6.29 4.16
C ASP A 19 -0.71 6.99 4.07
N GLY A 20 -1.03 7.81 5.07
CA GLY A 20 -2.36 8.41 5.21
C GLY A 20 -3.32 7.62 6.10
N THR A 21 -2.90 6.42 6.52
CA THR A 21 -3.70 5.53 7.38
C THR A 21 -3.01 5.27 8.72
N LEU A 22 -1.94 4.48 8.71
CA LEU A 22 -1.18 4.13 9.91
C LEU A 22 -0.27 5.27 10.39
N LEU A 23 0.28 6.03 9.43
CA LEU A 23 1.18 7.15 9.69
C LEU A 23 0.44 8.49 9.68
N THR A 24 0.94 9.44 10.50
CA THR A 24 0.47 10.84 10.47
C THR A 24 0.78 11.51 9.13
N PRO A 25 0.24 12.72 8.85
CA PRO A 25 0.63 13.51 7.67
C PRO A 25 2.15 13.72 7.57
N GLU A 26 2.87 13.82 8.71
CA GLU A 26 4.33 13.97 8.79
C GLU A 26 5.07 12.65 8.64
N LYS A 27 4.38 11.57 8.23
CA LYS A 27 4.92 10.22 8.05
C LYS A 27 5.51 9.60 9.33
N THR A 28 4.93 9.94 10.48
CA THR A 28 5.37 9.46 11.80
C THR A 28 4.43 8.37 12.31
N LEU A 29 5.01 7.28 12.84
CA LEU A 29 4.29 6.25 13.56
C LEU A 29 4.07 6.70 15.00
N THR A 30 2.82 6.84 15.44
CA THR A 30 2.49 7.34 16.78
C THR A 30 2.62 6.25 17.86
N VAL A 31 2.85 6.66 19.09
CA VAL A 31 2.82 5.75 20.26
C VAL A 31 1.46 5.09 20.41
N ASN A 32 0.38 5.81 20.07
CA ASN A 32 -0.99 5.28 20.12
C ASN A 32 -1.20 4.18 19.08
N ALA A 33 -0.67 4.33 17.86
CA ALA A 33 -0.75 3.30 16.83
C ALA A 33 0.00 2.02 17.25
N ILE A 34 1.22 2.17 17.81
CA ILE A 34 1.98 1.02 18.35
C ILE A 34 1.20 0.32 19.46
N ALA A 35 0.63 1.09 20.39
CA ALA A 35 -0.17 0.54 21.49
C ALA A 35 -1.43 -0.18 20.97
N ALA A 36 -2.10 0.37 19.96
CA ALA A 36 -3.27 -0.25 19.34
C ALA A 36 -2.92 -1.61 18.68
N VAL A 37 -1.82 -1.70 17.94
CA VAL A 37 -1.35 -2.97 17.35
C VAL A 37 -1.01 -4.00 18.42
N ARG A 38 -0.38 -3.60 19.52
CA ARG A 38 -0.11 -4.50 20.66
C ARG A 38 -1.42 -5.04 21.28
N ARG A 39 -2.46 -4.20 21.37
CA ARG A 39 -3.78 -4.63 21.88
C ARG A 39 -4.47 -5.63 20.95
N LEU A 40 -4.33 -5.47 19.62
CA LEU A 40 -4.78 -6.49 18.66
C LEU A 40 -4.15 -7.84 18.96
N ALA A 41 -2.82 -7.88 19.12
CA ALA A 41 -2.09 -9.10 19.43
C ALA A 41 -2.57 -9.76 20.74
N ILE A 42 -2.79 -8.97 21.81
CA ILE A 42 -3.33 -9.45 23.09
C ILE A 42 -4.74 -10.01 22.91
N ALA A 43 -5.57 -9.38 22.08
CA ALA A 43 -6.93 -9.84 21.77
C ALA A 43 -6.97 -11.05 20.82
N GLY A 44 -5.81 -11.49 20.28
CA GLY A 44 -5.72 -12.60 19.33
C GLY A 44 -6.14 -12.23 17.91
N VAL A 45 -6.17 -10.92 17.58
CA VAL A 45 -6.39 -10.42 16.23
C VAL A 45 -5.05 -10.26 15.53
N GLY A 46 -4.88 -10.91 14.38
CA GLY A 46 -3.70 -10.75 13.54
C GLY A 46 -3.61 -9.33 12.99
N PHE A 47 -2.39 -8.84 12.75
CA PHE A 47 -2.15 -7.54 12.15
C PHE A 47 -1.09 -7.62 11.06
N THR A 48 -1.35 -6.98 9.92
CA THR A 48 -0.37 -6.84 8.84
C THR A 48 -0.61 -5.58 8.00
N LEU A 49 0.29 -5.35 7.04
CA LEU A 49 0.34 -4.14 6.22
C LEU A 49 0.12 -4.45 4.75
N VAL A 50 -0.46 -3.50 4.03
CA VAL A 50 -0.47 -3.44 2.57
C VAL A 50 -0.16 -2.02 2.12
N SER A 51 0.86 -1.82 1.27
CA SER A 51 1.37 -0.47 0.96
C SER A 51 1.86 -0.34 -0.47
N SER A 52 1.88 0.88 -0.99
CA SER A 52 2.56 1.23 -2.24
C SER A 52 4.09 1.30 -2.11
N ARG A 53 4.63 1.31 -0.89
CA ARG A 53 6.06 1.35 -0.61
C ARG A 53 6.77 0.08 -1.08
N PRO A 54 8.08 0.15 -1.37
CA PRO A 54 8.90 -1.04 -1.56
C PRO A 54 9.09 -1.82 -0.25
N PRO A 55 9.42 -3.12 -0.30
CA PRO A 55 9.64 -3.96 0.90
C PRO A 55 10.60 -3.33 1.91
N ARG A 56 11.76 -2.85 1.44
CA ARG A 56 12.77 -2.19 2.28
C ARG A 56 12.26 -0.94 2.97
N GLY A 57 11.35 -0.18 2.31
CA GLY A 57 10.71 1.01 2.88
C GLY A 57 9.66 0.73 3.96
N LEU A 58 9.33 -0.54 4.20
CA LEU A 58 8.44 -0.99 5.27
C LEU A 58 9.20 -1.62 6.46
N ALA A 59 10.50 -1.89 6.31
CA ALA A 59 11.30 -2.62 7.31
C ALA A 59 11.23 -2.02 8.71
N SER A 60 11.36 -0.70 8.84
CA SER A 60 11.29 0.00 10.13
C SER A 60 9.91 -0.10 10.79
N LEU A 61 8.84 -0.08 9.99
CA LEU A 61 7.47 -0.21 10.48
C LEU A 61 7.17 -1.66 10.91
N VAL A 62 7.59 -2.64 10.11
CA VAL A 62 7.48 -4.07 10.43
C VAL A 62 8.16 -4.36 11.77
N ALA A 63 9.38 -3.84 11.98
CA ALA A 63 10.11 -3.99 13.24
C ALA A 63 9.44 -3.26 14.42
N ALA A 64 9.04 -1.98 14.23
CA ALA A 64 8.46 -1.17 15.30
C ALA A 64 7.09 -1.68 15.79
N LEU A 65 6.30 -2.28 14.88
CA LEU A 65 4.98 -2.85 15.15
C LEU A 65 5.03 -4.35 15.50
N ASP A 66 6.23 -4.95 15.43
CA ASP A 66 6.42 -6.38 15.66
C ASP A 66 5.51 -7.25 14.77
N VAL A 67 5.39 -6.86 13.47
CA VAL A 67 4.56 -7.58 12.50
C VAL A 67 5.10 -8.99 12.32
N LYS A 68 4.24 -10.00 12.56
CA LYS A 68 4.59 -11.43 12.49
C LYS A 68 4.04 -12.13 11.24
N LEU A 69 3.15 -11.46 10.54
CA LEU A 69 2.44 -12.01 9.38
C LEU A 69 3.08 -11.51 8.09
N PRO A 70 2.91 -12.23 6.97
CA PRO A 70 3.26 -11.70 5.66
C PRO A 70 2.57 -10.37 5.40
N PHE A 71 3.23 -9.47 4.71
CA PHE A 71 2.71 -8.16 4.32
C PHE A 71 2.87 -7.94 2.81
N ALA A 72 2.21 -6.93 2.27
CA ALA A 72 2.31 -6.64 0.85
C ALA A 72 2.92 -5.26 0.58
N ALA A 73 3.81 -5.22 -0.40
CA ALA A 73 4.49 -4.05 -0.93
C ALA A 73 4.07 -3.78 -2.38
N PHE A 74 4.41 -2.61 -2.93
CA PHE A 74 4.11 -2.21 -4.31
C PHE A 74 2.62 -2.37 -4.68
N ASN A 75 1.70 -1.99 -3.76
CA ASN A 75 0.25 -2.17 -3.92
C ASN A 75 -0.18 -3.65 -4.13
N GLY A 76 0.58 -4.61 -3.65
CA GLY A 76 0.34 -6.04 -3.87
C GLY A 76 1.17 -6.64 -5.01
N GLY A 77 2.11 -5.88 -5.59
CA GLY A 77 3.09 -6.40 -6.54
C GLY A 77 4.11 -7.33 -5.89
N ALA A 78 4.36 -7.21 -4.59
CA ALA A 78 5.20 -8.13 -3.83
C ALA A 78 4.50 -8.57 -2.53
N LEU A 79 4.55 -9.86 -2.25
CA LEU A 79 4.19 -10.46 -0.98
C LEU A 79 5.47 -10.82 -0.23
N VAL A 80 5.59 -10.38 1.02
CA VAL A 80 6.85 -10.32 1.75
C VAL A 80 6.67 -10.95 3.13
N GLY A 81 7.61 -11.76 3.53
CA GLY A 81 7.68 -12.31 4.89
C GLY A 81 8.05 -11.24 5.93
N PRO A 82 7.76 -11.48 7.22
CA PRO A 82 8.12 -10.55 8.29
C PRO A 82 9.65 -10.38 8.46
N ASP A 83 10.43 -11.29 7.91
CA ASP A 83 11.89 -11.25 7.80
C ASP A 83 12.40 -10.52 6.55
N LEU A 84 11.50 -9.88 5.80
CA LEU A 84 11.73 -9.20 4.52
C LEU A 84 12.06 -10.15 3.34
N SER A 85 11.93 -11.45 3.50
CA SER A 85 12.06 -12.41 2.40
C SER A 85 10.90 -12.24 1.41
N ILE A 86 11.21 -12.27 0.11
CA ILE A 86 10.19 -12.21 -0.93
C ILE A 86 9.52 -13.58 -1.05
N ILE A 87 8.22 -13.64 -0.77
CA ILE A 87 7.40 -14.86 -0.94
C ILE A 87 6.92 -14.97 -2.38
N GLU A 88 6.42 -13.86 -2.93
CA GLU A 88 5.93 -13.76 -4.31
C GLU A 88 6.17 -12.33 -4.82
N THR A 89 6.56 -12.20 -6.09
CA THR A 89 6.62 -10.88 -6.74
C THR A 89 6.03 -10.96 -8.15
N ARG A 90 5.35 -9.88 -8.54
CA ARG A 90 4.80 -9.66 -9.86
C ARG A 90 5.49 -8.46 -10.48
N ARG A 91 6.30 -8.73 -11.49
CA ARG A 91 7.11 -7.72 -12.18
C ARG A 91 6.44 -7.25 -13.46
N LEU A 92 6.71 -6.03 -13.84
CA LEU A 92 6.36 -5.53 -15.16
C LEU A 92 7.05 -6.37 -16.23
N SER A 93 6.40 -6.58 -17.36
CA SER A 93 7.08 -7.12 -18.54
C SER A 93 8.14 -6.13 -19.03
N SER A 94 9.24 -6.63 -19.61
CA SER A 94 10.27 -5.74 -20.20
C SER A 94 9.69 -4.79 -21.23
N ARG A 95 8.67 -5.23 -21.98
CA ARG A 95 7.94 -4.39 -22.95
C ARG A 95 7.21 -3.24 -22.26
N ALA A 96 6.43 -3.52 -21.22
CA ALA A 96 5.69 -2.50 -20.49
C ALA A 96 6.64 -1.53 -19.77
N ALA A 97 7.71 -2.05 -19.18
CA ALA A 97 8.71 -1.22 -18.51
C ALA A 97 9.43 -0.29 -19.49
N SER A 98 9.90 -0.78 -20.64
CA SER A 98 10.53 0.04 -21.69
C SER A 98 9.57 1.08 -22.23
N ALA A 99 8.33 0.67 -22.59
CA ALA A 99 7.34 1.60 -23.13
C ALA A 99 6.99 2.74 -22.16
N MET A 100 6.93 2.43 -20.84
CA MET A 100 6.68 3.45 -19.82
C MET A 100 7.87 4.41 -19.66
N LEU A 101 9.09 3.89 -19.64
CA LEU A 101 10.30 4.73 -19.55
C LEU A 101 10.44 5.65 -20.76
N ASP A 102 10.21 5.14 -21.96
CA ASP A 102 10.21 5.92 -23.20
C ASP A 102 9.11 7.02 -23.16
N LEU A 103 7.95 6.72 -22.58
CA LEU A 103 6.88 7.70 -22.41
C LEU A 103 7.30 8.81 -21.45
N LEU A 104 7.86 8.48 -20.29
CA LEU A 104 8.34 9.45 -19.31
C LEU A 104 9.43 10.35 -19.90
N ASP A 105 10.38 9.76 -20.63
CA ASP A 105 11.46 10.50 -21.29
C ASP A 105 10.92 11.49 -22.34
N ARG A 106 9.95 11.09 -23.18
CA ARG A 106 9.31 12.00 -24.17
C ARG A 106 8.62 13.20 -23.51
N HIS A 107 8.13 13.02 -22.28
CA HIS A 107 7.43 14.07 -21.55
C HIS A 107 8.31 14.83 -20.57
N ASP A 108 9.63 14.59 -20.57
CA ASP A 108 10.59 15.20 -19.62
C ASP A 108 10.13 15.02 -18.16
N ILE A 109 9.73 13.77 -17.82
CA ILE A 109 9.34 13.37 -16.47
C ILE A 109 10.40 12.44 -15.90
N GLU A 110 10.88 12.77 -14.69
CA GLU A 110 11.85 11.95 -13.98
C GLU A 110 11.25 10.55 -13.68
N ALA A 111 12.06 9.51 -13.90
CA ALA A 111 11.68 8.14 -13.62
C ALA A 111 12.45 7.59 -12.41
N TRP A 112 11.73 6.98 -11.48
CA TRP A 112 12.31 6.10 -10.46
C TRP A 112 11.93 4.66 -10.77
N VAL A 113 12.92 3.77 -10.73
CA VAL A 113 12.72 2.35 -10.98
C VAL A 113 13.04 1.57 -9.72
N PHE A 114 12.11 0.73 -9.29
CA PHE A 114 12.31 -0.22 -8.20
C PHE A 114 12.53 -1.59 -8.81
N ALA A 115 13.70 -2.16 -8.56
CA ALA A 115 14.11 -3.48 -9.05
C ALA A 115 15.13 -4.09 -8.07
N ASP A 116 15.05 -5.40 -7.85
CA ASP A 116 15.99 -6.16 -7.01
C ASP A 116 16.17 -5.61 -5.58
N GLY A 117 15.11 -4.94 -5.04
CA GLY A 117 15.12 -4.31 -3.71
C GLY A 117 15.71 -2.91 -3.66
N ASP A 118 16.25 -2.40 -4.77
CA ASP A 118 16.80 -1.06 -4.89
C ASP A 118 15.77 -0.05 -5.45
N TRP A 119 15.93 1.20 -5.06
CA TRP A 119 15.37 2.36 -5.71
C TRP A 119 16.43 3.01 -6.60
N ARG A 120 16.20 3.03 -7.90
CA ARG A 120 17.14 3.57 -8.89
C ARG A 120 16.61 4.86 -9.47
N SER A 121 17.49 5.86 -9.65
CA SER A 121 17.20 7.16 -10.25
C SER A 121 18.36 7.61 -11.11
N ARG A 122 18.10 8.40 -12.14
CA ARG A 122 19.18 9.04 -12.94
C ARG A 122 19.70 10.32 -12.25
N ASN A 123 18.92 10.87 -11.31
CA ASN A 123 19.23 12.18 -10.69
C ASN A 123 19.17 12.09 -9.16
N ALA A 124 20.31 12.36 -8.52
CA ALA A 124 20.42 12.38 -7.05
C ALA A 124 19.66 13.54 -6.39
N ASP A 125 19.54 14.66 -7.11
CA ASP A 125 18.96 15.92 -6.63
C ASP A 125 17.64 16.26 -7.36
N GLY A 126 17.00 15.22 -7.94
CA GLY A 126 15.74 15.35 -8.63
C GLY A 126 14.58 15.77 -7.70
N PRO A 127 13.45 16.21 -8.28
CA PRO A 127 12.29 16.60 -7.50
C PRO A 127 11.87 15.45 -6.55
N TYR A 128 11.57 15.80 -5.32
CA TYR A 128 11.09 14.87 -4.27
C TYR A 128 12.06 13.76 -3.82
N VAL A 129 13.29 13.64 -4.38
CA VAL A 129 14.29 12.64 -3.93
C VAL A 129 14.54 12.74 -2.43
N ALA A 130 14.81 13.96 -1.91
CA ALA A 130 15.05 14.15 -0.48
C ALA A 130 13.83 13.80 0.39
N ALA A 131 12.61 14.05 -0.08
CA ALA A 131 11.39 13.70 0.63
C ALA A 131 11.17 12.18 0.64
N ASN A 132 11.37 11.53 -0.52
CA ASN A 132 11.20 10.09 -0.65
C ASN A 132 12.27 9.31 0.13
N ARG A 133 13.53 9.79 0.15
CA ARG A 133 14.60 9.26 1.00
C ARG A 133 14.20 9.23 2.48
N ARG A 134 13.62 10.33 2.99
CA ARG A 134 13.12 10.37 4.37
C ARG A 134 11.97 9.40 4.60
N ALA A 135 11.04 9.30 3.63
CA ALA A 135 9.87 8.43 3.74
C ALA A 135 10.23 6.93 3.69
N LEU A 136 11.19 6.55 2.83
CA LEU A 136 11.62 5.17 2.65
C LEU A 136 12.73 4.74 3.63
N GLY A 137 13.54 5.70 4.13
CA GLY A 137 14.65 5.43 5.03
C GLY A 137 15.92 4.92 4.34
N PHE A 138 16.03 5.05 3.00
CA PHE A 138 17.22 4.69 2.24
C PHE A 138 17.40 5.54 0.99
N ASP A 139 18.63 5.57 0.47
CA ASP A 139 19.04 6.37 -0.69
C ASP A 139 18.74 5.67 -2.02
N PRO A 140 18.49 6.42 -3.11
CA PRO A 140 18.50 5.83 -4.45
C PRO A 140 19.89 5.42 -4.88
N VAL A 141 19.97 4.36 -5.67
CA VAL A 141 21.16 4.03 -6.47
C VAL A 141 21.13 4.90 -7.73
N ILE A 142 22.15 5.74 -7.91
CA ILE A 142 22.23 6.61 -9.07
C ILE A 142 22.84 5.84 -10.24
N VAL A 143 22.09 5.79 -11.34
CA VAL A 143 22.43 5.01 -12.55
C VAL A 143 22.31 5.86 -13.80
N PRO A 144 23.07 5.56 -14.88
CA PRO A 144 22.94 6.31 -16.15
C PRO A 144 21.65 5.92 -16.92
N GLY A 145 21.13 4.73 -16.71
CA GLY A 145 19.95 4.16 -17.35
C GLY A 145 19.40 2.97 -16.58
N PHE A 146 18.39 2.30 -17.12
CA PHE A 146 17.68 1.20 -16.44
C PHE A 146 17.72 -0.10 -17.24
N GLU A 147 18.53 -0.16 -18.30
CA GLU A 147 18.58 -1.28 -19.25
C GLU A 147 19.02 -2.58 -18.57
N ASP A 148 19.88 -2.48 -17.54
CA ASP A 148 20.42 -3.61 -16.79
C ASP A 148 19.38 -4.31 -15.89
N VAL A 149 18.23 -3.67 -15.65
CA VAL A 149 17.15 -4.20 -14.78
C VAL A 149 15.80 -4.27 -15.46
N ILE A 150 15.72 -3.99 -16.76
CA ILE A 150 14.43 -3.85 -17.48
C ILE A 150 13.54 -5.10 -17.42
N ASP A 151 14.14 -6.27 -17.23
CA ASP A 151 13.46 -7.56 -17.08
C ASP A 151 13.09 -7.90 -15.61
N ARG A 152 13.45 -7.03 -14.67
CA ARG A 152 13.25 -7.26 -13.23
C ARG A 152 12.56 -6.10 -12.50
N VAL A 153 11.86 -5.26 -13.25
CA VAL A 153 11.19 -4.07 -12.68
C VAL A 153 9.96 -4.45 -11.88
N ASP A 154 9.98 -4.15 -10.59
CA ASP A 154 8.83 -4.33 -9.68
C ASP A 154 7.86 -3.15 -9.79
N LYS A 155 8.38 -1.91 -9.92
CA LYS A 155 7.59 -0.69 -10.00
C LYS A 155 8.36 0.42 -10.73
N ILE A 156 7.66 1.23 -11.52
CA ILE A 156 8.13 2.52 -12.03
C ILE A 156 7.31 3.62 -11.38
N VAL A 157 7.96 4.73 -11.03
CA VAL A 157 7.29 5.96 -10.58
C VAL A 157 7.72 7.12 -11.48
N GLY A 158 6.76 7.69 -12.20
CA GLY A 158 6.94 8.99 -12.86
C GLY A 158 6.84 10.10 -11.82
N VAL A 159 7.83 10.98 -11.78
CA VAL A 159 7.94 12.04 -10.76
C VAL A 159 7.95 13.41 -11.41
N SER A 160 7.05 14.30 -10.99
CA SER A 160 6.97 15.65 -11.52
C SER A 160 6.43 16.63 -10.49
N ASP A 161 6.97 17.86 -10.51
CA ASP A 161 6.43 19.01 -9.78
C ASP A 161 5.30 19.73 -10.55
N ARG A 162 4.92 19.21 -11.72
CA ARG A 162 3.86 19.71 -12.61
C ARG A 162 2.68 18.71 -12.63
N PRO A 163 1.72 18.79 -11.69
CA PRO A 163 0.62 17.81 -11.57
C PRO A 163 -0.24 17.65 -12.83
N ALA A 164 -0.52 18.76 -13.53
CA ALA A 164 -1.31 18.71 -14.77
C ALA A 164 -0.61 17.90 -15.87
N ARG A 165 0.73 18.03 -15.98
CA ARG A 165 1.52 17.23 -16.93
C ARG A 165 1.48 15.76 -16.58
N LEU A 166 1.56 15.44 -15.28
CA LEU A 166 1.54 14.07 -14.81
C LEU A 166 0.17 13.40 -15.07
N ALA A 167 -0.92 14.15 -14.96
CA ALA A 167 -2.26 13.67 -15.27
C ALA A 167 -2.44 13.37 -16.78
N GLU A 168 -1.88 14.22 -17.66
CA GLU A 168 -1.87 13.96 -19.12
C GLU A 168 -1.12 12.66 -19.43
N VAL A 169 0.04 12.46 -18.81
CA VAL A 169 0.86 11.25 -18.97
C VAL A 169 0.17 10.01 -18.39
N GLU A 170 -0.58 10.15 -17.30
CA GLU A 170 -1.38 9.04 -16.76
C GLU A 170 -2.36 8.51 -17.79
N GLU A 171 -3.11 9.39 -18.46
CA GLU A 171 -4.07 8.96 -19.47
C GLU A 171 -3.40 8.31 -20.69
N GLU A 172 -2.26 8.84 -21.14
CA GLU A 172 -1.49 8.23 -22.24
C GLU A 172 -0.91 6.87 -21.81
N ALA A 173 -0.34 6.77 -20.62
CA ALA A 173 0.20 5.52 -20.06
C ALA A 173 -0.88 4.44 -19.91
N ARG A 174 -2.07 4.79 -19.44
CA ARG A 174 -3.21 3.85 -19.33
C ARG A 174 -3.61 3.26 -20.66
N ARG A 175 -3.63 4.07 -21.73
CA ARG A 175 -3.91 3.59 -23.09
C ARG A 175 -2.78 2.74 -23.65
N LEU A 176 -1.52 3.19 -23.45
CA LEU A 176 -0.32 2.51 -23.94
C LEU A 176 -0.12 1.13 -23.34
N LEU A 177 -0.43 1.00 -22.05
CA LEU A 177 -0.16 -0.18 -21.23
C LEU A 177 -1.45 -0.93 -20.84
N GLU A 178 -2.54 -0.75 -21.60
CA GLU A 178 -3.81 -1.41 -21.34
C GLU A 178 -3.63 -2.94 -21.24
N GLY A 179 -4.04 -3.52 -20.11
CA GLY A 179 -3.89 -4.95 -19.83
C GLY A 179 -2.47 -5.41 -19.47
N GLU A 180 -1.46 -4.55 -19.57
CA GLU A 180 -0.05 -4.89 -19.29
C GLU A 180 0.51 -4.26 -18.02
N ALA A 181 -0.12 -3.18 -17.55
CA ALA A 181 0.25 -2.55 -16.28
C ALA A 181 -0.96 -1.91 -15.59
N THR A 182 -0.87 -1.78 -14.28
CA THR A 182 -1.71 -0.88 -13.50
C THR A 182 -1.03 0.48 -13.42
N VAL A 183 -1.74 1.54 -13.84
CA VAL A 183 -1.24 2.92 -13.88
C VAL A 183 -2.14 3.78 -13.02
N ASN A 184 -1.59 4.43 -11.99
CA ASN A 184 -2.35 5.27 -11.05
C ASN A 184 -1.51 6.44 -10.53
N LEU A 185 -2.13 7.62 -10.43
CA LEU A 185 -1.58 8.69 -9.58
C LEU A 185 -1.74 8.29 -8.09
N SER A 186 -0.62 8.09 -7.41
CA SER A 186 -0.62 7.86 -5.97
C SER A 186 -0.70 9.16 -5.16
N ASN A 187 -0.31 10.27 -5.77
CA ASN A 187 -0.54 11.64 -5.32
C ASN A 187 -0.32 12.61 -6.50
N ALA A 188 -0.40 13.91 -6.25
CA ALA A 188 -0.23 14.94 -7.29
C ALA A 188 1.15 14.94 -7.99
N CYS A 189 2.16 14.28 -7.40
CA CYS A 189 3.56 14.31 -7.86
C CYS A 189 4.08 12.96 -8.34
N TYR A 190 3.32 11.87 -8.14
CA TYR A 190 3.77 10.49 -8.40
C TYR A 190 2.76 9.71 -9.23
N LEU A 191 3.24 9.20 -10.37
CA LEU A 191 2.53 8.27 -11.24
C LEU A 191 3.12 6.87 -11.07
N ASP A 192 2.41 6.01 -10.37
CA ASP A 192 2.82 4.65 -10.07
C ASP A 192 2.42 3.70 -11.21
N VAL A 193 3.38 2.88 -11.66
CA VAL A 193 3.17 1.84 -12.66
C VAL A 193 3.68 0.52 -12.12
N THR A 194 2.79 -0.46 -12.04
CA THR A 194 3.06 -1.79 -11.48
C THR A 194 2.44 -2.88 -12.36
N HIS A 195 2.74 -4.14 -12.07
CA HIS A 195 2.12 -5.28 -12.75
C HIS A 195 0.58 -5.15 -12.76
N PRO A 196 -0.13 -5.57 -13.83
CA PRO A 196 -1.58 -5.39 -13.95
C PRO A 196 -2.38 -6.08 -12.83
N GLU A 197 -1.84 -7.11 -12.22
CA GLU A 197 -2.45 -7.78 -11.08
C GLU A 197 -2.05 -7.21 -9.72
N ALA A 198 -1.18 -6.20 -9.66
CA ALA A 198 -0.81 -5.54 -8.41
C ALA A 198 -1.96 -4.64 -7.96
N ASN A 199 -2.77 -5.12 -7.02
CA ASN A 199 -3.76 -4.32 -6.31
C ASN A 199 -3.91 -4.81 -4.87
N LYS A 200 -4.35 -3.91 -3.98
CA LYS A 200 -4.44 -4.20 -2.56
C LYS A 200 -5.48 -5.27 -2.20
N GLY A 201 -6.55 -5.40 -2.97
CA GLY A 201 -7.53 -6.47 -2.78
C GLY A 201 -6.90 -7.85 -2.97
N ARG A 202 -6.24 -8.08 -4.12
CA ARG A 202 -5.53 -9.36 -4.36
C ARG A 202 -4.44 -9.64 -3.33
N ALA A 203 -3.77 -8.58 -2.82
CA ALA A 203 -2.81 -8.74 -1.73
C ALA A 203 -3.47 -9.27 -0.45
N VAL A 204 -4.61 -8.70 -0.05
CA VAL A 204 -5.39 -9.17 1.11
C VAL A 204 -5.85 -10.61 0.90
N GLU A 205 -6.35 -10.97 -0.28
CA GLU A 205 -6.70 -12.37 -0.61
C GLU A 205 -5.51 -13.32 -0.48
N ALA A 206 -4.34 -12.92 -0.98
CA ALA A 206 -3.12 -13.73 -0.89
C ALA A 206 -2.65 -13.89 0.55
N ILE A 207 -2.66 -12.83 1.36
CA ILE A 207 -2.36 -12.88 2.79
C ILE A 207 -3.33 -13.80 3.52
N CYS A 208 -4.65 -13.64 3.31
CA CYS A 208 -5.67 -14.49 3.93
C CYS A 208 -5.47 -15.96 3.55
N ARG A 209 -5.19 -16.27 2.29
CA ARG A 209 -4.92 -17.64 1.83
C ARG A 209 -3.70 -18.25 2.53
N LEU A 210 -2.59 -17.53 2.63
CA LEU A 210 -1.40 -18.00 3.32
C LEU A 210 -1.63 -18.25 4.80
N MET A 211 -2.45 -17.41 5.42
CA MET A 211 -2.73 -17.48 6.85
C MET A 211 -3.88 -18.43 7.19
N GLY A 212 -4.61 -18.97 6.21
CA GLY A 212 -5.85 -19.69 6.45
C GLY A 212 -6.96 -18.82 7.08
N ALA A 213 -6.90 -17.49 6.87
CA ALA A 213 -7.87 -16.54 7.40
C ALA A 213 -9.07 -16.38 6.45
N ASP A 214 -10.25 -16.16 7.02
CA ASP A 214 -11.47 -15.88 6.25
C ASP A 214 -11.56 -14.37 5.95
N LEU A 215 -11.75 -14.00 4.68
CA LEU A 215 -11.97 -12.61 4.27
C LEU A 215 -13.14 -11.97 5.02
N ARG A 216 -14.17 -12.73 5.35
CA ARG A 216 -15.31 -12.27 6.15
C ARG A 216 -14.94 -11.89 7.58
N GLN A 217 -13.85 -12.44 8.12
CA GLN A 217 -13.30 -12.13 9.44
C GLN A 217 -12.09 -11.20 9.36
N THR A 218 -11.87 -10.58 8.20
CA THR A 218 -10.78 -9.64 7.97
C THR A 218 -11.34 -8.23 7.91
N ALA A 219 -10.80 -7.35 8.76
CA ALA A 219 -10.99 -5.92 8.64
C ALA A 219 -9.86 -5.30 7.80
N VAL A 220 -10.18 -4.28 7.04
CA VAL A 220 -9.21 -3.48 6.29
C VAL A 220 -9.40 -2.00 6.60
N ILE A 221 -8.31 -1.24 6.58
CA ILE A 221 -8.35 0.21 6.82
C ILE A 221 -7.44 0.93 5.83
N GLY A 222 -7.94 2.02 5.21
CA GLY A 222 -7.25 2.77 4.17
C GLY A 222 -7.84 4.16 3.94
N ASP A 223 -7.24 4.96 3.04
CA ASP A 223 -7.63 6.35 2.79
C ASP A 223 -7.70 6.75 1.31
N MET A 224 -7.14 5.96 0.37
CA MET A 224 -7.04 6.33 -1.04
C MET A 224 -7.76 5.36 -1.98
N THR A 225 -7.87 5.75 -3.25
CA THR A 225 -8.58 4.96 -4.27
C THR A 225 -8.01 3.56 -4.48
N ASN A 226 -6.71 3.35 -4.25
CA ASN A 226 -6.07 2.03 -4.32
C ASN A 226 -6.49 1.10 -3.16
N ASP A 227 -7.15 1.64 -2.11
CA ASP A 227 -7.69 0.86 -0.99
C ASP A 227 -9.09 0.31 -1.28
N VAL A 228 -9.81 0.90 -2.24
CA VAL A 228 -11.17 0.46 -2.58
C VAL A 228 -11.22 -1.03 -2.92
N ALA A 229 -10.22 -1.53 -3.65
CA ALA A 229 -10.15 -2.95 -4.00
C ALA A 229 -10.07 -3.89 -2.78
N MET A 230 -9.46 -3.47 -1.66
CA MET A 230 -9.48 -4.28 -0.43
C MET A 230 -10.78 -4.05 0.37
N PHE A 231 -11.41 -2.86 0.27
CA PHE A 231 -12.71 -2.62 0.89
C PHE A 231 -13.80 -3.53 0.31
N GLU A 232 -13.76 -3.79 -1.00
CA GLU A 232 -14.76 -4.60 -1.70
C GLU A 232 -14.82 -6.06 -1.25
N ILE A 233 -13.73 -6.61 -0.74
CA ILE A 233 -13.60 -8.05 -0.44
C ILE A 233 -13.57 -8.37 1.06
N ALA A 234 -13.28 -7.40 1.91
CA ALA A 234 -13.15 -7.59 3.35
C ALA A 234 -14.51 -7.68 4.06
N GLY A 235 -14.53 -8.32 5.23
CA GLY A 235 -15.70 -8.40 6.09
C GLY A 235 -16.02 -7.09 6.81
N LEU A 236 -15.02 -6.21 6.97
CA LEU A 236 -15.18 -4.86 7.52
C LEU A 236 -14.21 -3.90 6.83
N ALA A 237 -14.74 -2.93 6.10
CA ALA A 237 -13.97 -1.89 5.44
C ALA A 237 -14.06 -0.57 6.23
N ILE A 238 -12.91 -0.01 6.60
CA ILE A 238 -12.82 1.23 7.38
C ILE A 238 -12.08 2.29 6.55
N ALA A 239 -12.74 3.40 6.26
CA ALA A 239 -12.09 4.56 5.61
C ALA A 239 -11.60 5.56 6.65
N MET A 240 -10.45 6.18 6.39
CA MET A 240 -9.95 7.29 7.20
C MET A 240 -10.77 8.56 6.98
N GLY A 241 -10.85 9.41 8.00
CA GLY A 241 -11.69 10.62 7.98
C GLY A 241 -11.32 11.65 6.90
N GLN A 242 -10.03 11.75 6.55
CA GLN A 242 -9.53 12.62 5.48
C GLN A 242 -9.64 12.01 4.08
N ALA A 243 -10.04 10.75 3.94
CA ALA A 243 -10.19 10.10 2.63
C ALA A 243 -11.16 10.88 1.73
N PRO A 244 -10.98 10.86 0.39
CA PRO A 244 -11.95 11.41 -0.55
C PRO A 244 -13.35 10.81 -0.36
N ASP A 245 -14.40 11.59 -0.64
CA ASP A 245 -15.79 11.16 -0.43
C ASP A 245 -16.15 9.87 -1.19
N ALA A 246 -15.60 9.68 -2.39
CA ALA A 246 -15.79 8.44 -3.15
C ALA A 246 -15.20 7.21 -2.44
N VAL A 247 -14.05 7.37 -1.77
CA VAL A 247 -13.40 6.31 -0.98
C VAL A 247 -14.21 6.03 0.29
N LYS A 248 -14.65 7.07 1.01
CA LYS A 248 -15.53 6.92 2.19
C LYS A 248 -16.84 6.19 1.84
N ALA A 249 -17.42 6.50 0.67
CA ALA A 249 -18.65 5.87 0.21
C ALA A 249 -18.50 4.38 -0.12
N SER A 250 -17.27 3.89 -0.36
CA SER A 250 -16.99 2.47 -0.60
C SER A 250 -16.68 1.67 0.66
N ALA A 251 -16.53 2.33 1.81
CA ALA A 251 -16.28 1.70 3.10
C ALA A 251 -17.58 1.46 3.90
N ASP A 252 -17.54 0.53 4.85
CA ASP A 252 -18.66 0.27 5.76
C ASP A 252 -18.72 1.33 6.87
N ILE A 253 -17.57 1.81 7.34
CA ILE A 253 -17.44 2.76 8.46
C ILE A 253 -16.33 3.77 8.15
N VAL A 254 -16.53 5.00 8.60
CA VAL A 254 -15.50 6.05 8.55
C VAL A 254 -14.99 6.34 9.95
N THR A 255 -13.66 6.30 10.16
CA THR A 255 -13.00 6.73 11.40
C THR A 255 -12.58 8.20 11.32
N THR A 256 -11.86 8.74 12.31
CA THR A 256 -11.28 10.10 12.24
C THR A 256 -10.05 10.13 11.31
N SER A 257 -9.49 11.32 11.09
CA SER A 257 -8.31 11.50 10.24
C SER A 257 -7.05 10.88 10.86
N ASN A 258 -6.04 10.64 10.01
CA ASN A 258 -4.72 10.18 10.48
C ASN A 258 -3.98 11.25 11.32
N ALA A 259 -4.35 12.53 11.20
CA ALA A 259 -3.87 13.60 12.10
C ALA A 259 -4.49 13.52 13.51
N GLU A 260 -5.59 12.80 13.66
CA GLU A 260 -6.37 12.68 14.89
C GLU A 260 -6.36 11.25 15.47
N ASP A 261 -5.30 10.50 15.24
CA ASP A 261 -5.16 9.08 15.67
C ASP A 261 -6.27 8.16 15.14
N GLY A 262 -6.77 8.40 13.92
CA GLY A 262 -7.89 7.66 13.32
C GLY A 262 -7.66 6.15 13.26
N PHE A 263 -6.43 5.70 12.98
CA PHE A 263 -6.07 4.28 13.04
C PHE A 263 -6.29 3.70 14.44
N SER A 264 -5.74 4.34 15.47
CA SER A 264 -5.85 3.86 16.84
C SER A 264 -7.30 3.83 17.30
N LYS A 265 -8.08 4.87 16.98
CA LYS A 265 -9.52 4.93 17.29
C LYS A 265 -10.32 3.84 16.56
N ALA A 266 -9.97 3.54 15.30
CA ALA A 266 -10.60 2.44 14.57
C ALA A 266 -10.32 1.09 15.24
N VAL A 267 -9.08 0.83 15.63
CA VAL A 267 -8.72 -0.39 16.37
C VAL A 267 -9.54 -0.50 17.65
N GLU A 268 -9.57 0.55 18.47
CA GLU A 268 -10.24 0.53 19.79
C GLU A 268 -11.75 0.39 19.69
N ASN A 269 -12.37 1.16 18.81
CA ASN A 269 -13.81 1.31 18.78
C ASN A 269 -14.51 0.38 17.80
N LEU A 270 -13.79 -0.12 16.78
CA LEU A 270 -14.39 -0.88 15.70
C LEU A 270 -13.88 -2.33 15.61
N VAL A 271 -12.56 -2.55 15.78
CA VAL A 271 -11.95 -3.88 15.61
C VAL A 271 -11.95 -4.67 16.90
N LEU A 272 -11.41 -4.14 17.99
CA LEU A 272 -11.32 -4.84 19.28
C LEU A 272 -12.66 -5.29 19.85
N PRO A 273 -13.75 -4.52 19.76
CA PRO A 273 -15.07 -4.99 20.20
C PRO A 273 -15.58 -6.21 19.42
N ARG A 274 -15.04 -6.44 18.21
CA ARG A 274 -15.36 -7.56 17.33
C ARG A 274 -14.30 -8.68 17.38
N ALA A 275 -13.30 -8.58 18.22
CA ALA A 275 -12.32 -9.66 18.39
C ALA A 275 -13.01 -10.92 18.91
N ALA A 276 -12.59 -12.10 18.40
CA ALA A 276 -13.10 -13.37 18.90
C ALA A 276 -12.86 -13.44 20.41
N ARG A 277 -13.92 -13.58 21.20
CA ARG A 277 -13.77 -13.81 22.66
C ARG A 277 -12.97 -15.10 22.84
N ARG A 278 -11.74 -15.02 23.32
CA ARG A 278 -11.05 -16.22 23.80
C ARG A 278 -11.97 -16.89 24.81
N ARG A 279 -12.47 -18.09 24.51
CA ARG A 279 -13.05 -18.92 25.55
C ARG A 279 -11.94 -19.10 26.60
N ALA A 280 -12.16 -18.55 27.79
CA ALA A 280 -11.32 -18.88 28.93
C ALA A 280 -11.36 -20.41 29.04
N SER A 281 -10.24 -21.06 28.74
CA SER A 281 -10.05 -22.47 29.10
C SER A 281 -10.03 -22.48 30.62
N LEU A 282 -11.12 -22.97 31.21
CA LEU A 282 -11.23 -23.36 32.61
C LEU A 282 -10.30 -24.52 32.89
#